data_0ac080b36ed84705dcdc6d4123a273de
#
_entry.id   0ac080b36ed84705dcdc6d4123a273de
#
_cell.length_a   1.000
_cell.length_b   1.000
_cell.length_c   1.000
_cell.angle_alpha   90.00
_cell.angle_beta   90.00
_cell.angle_gamma   90.00
#
_symmetry.space_group_name_H-M   'P 1'
#
loop_
_entity.id
_entity.type
_entity.pdbx_description
1 polymer ?
#
loop_
_entity_poly.entity_id
_entity_poly.type
_entity_poly.pdbx_seq_one_letter_code
_entity_poly.pdbx_strand_id
1 'polypeptide(L)'
;MSYPSRLAVELRALLSRSSITVINRGVNGDTAREMLARFDRDVFAAHPDLVLWQVGSNAVLLGRPIAPTGLLIDEGLRRLKVAGSDVVLIDPQYAPKVIAKHDEHDVDLMVALISAASRDMQINLFQRFALMRYWRLTEGLPFSAFLSKDELHMNDWSYGCIAKLLARAVAEAAMR
;
A
#
# COMPACT_ATOMS: atom_id res chain seq x y z
N MET A 1 -8.04 14.63 -4.22
CA MET A 1 -6.93 14.18 -5.13
C MET A 1 -6.42 12.85 -4.61
N SER A 2 -6.19 11.84 -5.49
CA SER A 2 -5.69 10.52 -5.06
C SER A 2 -4.29 10.60 -4.46
N TYR A 3 -3.90 9.64 -3.62
CA TYR A 3 -2.56 9.65 -3.04
C TYR A 3 -1.44 9.52 -4.09
N PRO A 4 -1.57 8.75 -5.19
CA PRO A 4 -0.53 8.73 -6.23
C PRO A 4 -0.30 10.09 -6.90
N SER A 5 -1.36 10.87 -7.09
CA SER A 5 -1.23 12.23 -7.64
C SER A 5 -0.52 13.17 -6.66
N ARG A 6 -0.81 13.05 -5.36
CA ARG A 6 -0.10 13.82 -4.31
C ARG A 6 1.36 13.39 -4.20
N LEU A 7 1.61 12.07 -4.22
CA LEU A 7 2.96 11.52 -4.20
C LEU A 7 3.82 12.04 -5.36
N ALA A 8 3.24 12.14 -6.56
CA ALA A 8 3.93 12.70 -7.72
C ALA A 8 4.40 14.14 -7.49
N VAL A 9 3.58 14.98 -6.84
CA VAL A 9 3.94 16.36 -6.50
C VAL A 9 5.09 16.39 -5.48
N GLU A 10 4.97 15.62 -4.41
CA GLU A 10 5.99 15.58 -3.34
C GLU A 10 7.33 15.03 -3.85
N LEU A 11 7.32 13.96 -4.65
CA LEU A 11 8.54 13.39 -5.24
C LEU A 11 9.26 14.38 -6.16
N ARG A 12 8.52 15.07 -7.05
CA ARG A 12 9.10 16.08 -7.94
C ARG A 12 9.71 17.26 -7.18
N ALA A 13 9.12 17.62 -6.04
CA ALA A 13 9.67 18.66 -5.18
C ALA A 13 10.97 18.21 -4.47
N LEU A 14 11.04 16.97 -4.00
CA LEU A 14 12.20 16.43 -3.28
C LEU A 14 13.33 16.01 -4.23
N LEU A 15 13.01 15.47 -5.40
CA LEU A 15 13.95 14.97 -6.40
C LEU A 15 13.94 15.86 -7.64
N SER A 16 14.14 17.15 -7.47
CA SER A 16 14.01 18.18 -8.53
C SER A 16 14.97 18.01 -9.72
N ARG A 17 16.02 17.19 -9.56
CA ARG A 17 16.98 16.86 -10.63
C ARG A 17 16.62 15.60 -11.41
N SER A 18 15.57 14.88 -11.01
CA SER A 18 15.12 13.62 -11.62
C SER A 18 13.82 13.82 -12.38
N SER A 19 13.67 13.11 -13.50
CA SER A 19 12.39 13.03 -14.22
C SER A 19 11.50 12.01 -13.52
N ILE A 20 10.45 12.48 -12.84
CA ILE A 20 9.53 11.61 -12.07
C ILE A 20 8.20 11.46 -12.81
N THR A 21 7.90 10.25 -13.22
CA THR A 21 6.60 9.85 -13.76
C THR A 21 5.91 8.90 -12.78
N VAL A 22 4.71 9.26 -12.30
CA VAL A 22 3.90 8.38 -11.44
C VAL A 22 2.68 7.91 -12.23
N ILE A 23 2.57 6.59 -12.41
CA ILE A 23 1.48 5.94 -13.13
C ILE A 23 0.56 5.26 -12.10
N ASN A 24 -0.69 5.67 -12.05
CA ASN A 24 -1.68 5.00 -11.20
C ASN A 24 -2.37 3.87 -11.97
N ARG A 25 -2.19 2.63 -11.51
CA ARG A 25 -2.82 1.41 -12.03
C ARG A 25 -3.74 0.74 -11.00
N GLY A 26 -4.07 1.44 -9.91
CA GLY A 26 -5.00 0.93 -8.91
C GLY A 26 -6.41 0.76 -9.47
N VAL A 27 -7.04 -0.39 -9.19
CA VAL A 27 -8.45 -0.67 -9.49
C VAL A 27 -9.16 -0.96 -8.18
N ASN A 28 -10.28 -0.28 -7.95
CA ASN A 28 -11.06 -0.45 -6.74
C ASN A 28 -11.62 -1.87 -6.66
N GLY A 29 -11.53 -2.49 -5.49
CA GLY A 29 -12.06 -3.83 -5.25
C GLY A 29 -11.11 -4.98 -5.60
N ASP A 30 -10.02 -4.75 -6.35
CA ASP A 30 -9.09 -5.82 -6.69
C ASP A 30 -8.45 -6.43 -5.44
N THR A 31 -8.42 -7.76 -5.39
CA THR A 31 -7.58 -8.53 -4.48
C THR A 31 -6.22 -8.84 -5.15
N ALA A 32 -5.32 -9.51 -4.43
CA ALA A 32 -4.04 -9.92 -5.00
C ALA A 32 -4.20 -10.75 -6.28
N ARG A 33 -5.26 -11.58 -6.38
CA ARG A 33 -5.54 -12.41 -7.56
C ARG A 33 -5.81 -11.56 -8.80
N GLU A 34 -6.72 -10.61 -8.72
CA GLU A 34 -7.07 -9.74 -9.85
C GLU A 34 -5.89 -8.84 -10.23
N MET A 35 -5.14 -8.34 -9.24
CA MET A 35 -3.92 -7.55 -9.52
C MET A 35 -2.88 -8.37 -10.28
N LEU A 36 -2.59 -9.61 -9.86
CA LEU A 36 -1.62 -10.50 -10.53
C LEU A 36 -2.03 -10.82 -11.96
N ALA A 37 -3.32 -11.01 -12.22
CA ALA A 37 -3.83 -11.32 -13.56
C ALA A 37 -3.56 -10.20 -14.58
N ARG A 38 -3.29 -8.99 -14.13
CA ARG A 38 -3.04 -7.82 -14.99
C ARG A 38 -1.63 -7.22 -14.84
N PHE A 39 -0.72 -7.83 -14.08
CA PHE A 39 0.64 -7.33 -13.89
C PHE A 39 1.39 -7.14 -15.20
N ASP A 40 1.28 -8.09 -16.14
CA ASP A 40 1.98 -7.99 -17.42
C ASP A 40 1.59 -6.73 -18.19
N ARG A 41 0.28 -6.49 -18.32
CA ARG A 41 -0.27 -5.34 -19.04
C ARG A 41 -0.07 -4.01 -18.30
N ASP A 42 -0.33 -3.99 -16.99
CA ASP A 42 -0.50 -2.74 -16.24
C ASP A 42 0.78 -2.32 -15.50
N VAL A 43 1.68 -3.27 -15.23
CA VAL A 43 2.92 -3.01 -14.48
C VAL A 43 4.13 -3.23 -15.37
N PHE A 44 4.37 -4.46 -15.85
CA PHE A 44 5.62 -4.80 -16.53
C PHE A 44 5.76 -4.12 -17.90
N ALA A 45 4.66 -3.90 -18.64
CA ALA A 45 4.71 -3.15 -19.90
C ALA A 45 5.15 -1.68 -19.74
N ALA A 46 5.10 -1.13 -18.54
CA ALA A 46 5.55 0.23 -18.24
C ALA A 46 7.02 0.30 -17.79
N HIS A 47 7.69 -0.84 -17.58
CA HIS A 47 9.07 -0.94 -17.08
C HIS A 47 9.36 0.00 -15.90
N PRO A 48 8.60 -0.10 -14.76
CA PRO A 48 8.75 0.83 -13.66
C PRO A 48 10.05 0.56 -12.88
N ASP A 49 10.75 1.63 -12.50
CA ASP A 49 11.88 1.54 -11.56
C ASP A 49 11.42 1.15 -10.15
N LEU A 50 10.24 1.66 -9.74
CA LEU A 50 9.64 1.43 -8.42
C LEU A 50 8.16 1.10 -8.53
N VAL A 51 7.74 0.04 -7.84
CA VAL A 51 6.33 -0.35 -7.68
C VAL A 51 5.88 -0.15 -6.24
N LEU A 52 4.87 0.69 -6.03
CA LEU A 52 4.15 0.79 -4.77
C LEU A 52 2.94 -0.14 -4.83
N TRP A 53 2.99 -1.27 -4.15
CA TRP A 53 1.95 -2.29 -4.21
C TRP A 53 1.11 -2.31 -2.94
N GLN A 54 -0.09 -1.72 -3.00
CA GLN A 54 -1.07 -1.77 -1.93
C GLN A 54 -1.88 -3.06 -2.03
N VAL A 55 -1.87 -3.90 -1.00
CA VAL A 55 -2.48 -5.23 -1.02
C VAL A 55 -3.07 -5.61 0.34
N GLY A 56 -3.98 -6.59 0.37
CA GLY A 56 -4.53 -7.20 1.58
C GLY A 56 -5.89 -6.67 2.00
N SER A 57 -6.17 -5.36 1.89
CA SER A 57 -7.43 -4.75 2.36
C SER A 57 -8.68 -5.41 1.77
N ASN A 58 -8.72 -5.57 0.45
CA ASN A 58 -9.89 -6.15 -0.22
C ASN A 58 -10.04 -7.66 0.06
N ALA A 59 -8.95 -8.38 0.30
CA ALA A 59 -9.03 -9.77 0.72
C ALA A 59 -9.74 -9.89 2.07
N VAL A 60 -9.38 -9.07 3.06
CA VAL A 60 -10.05 -9.02 4.36
C VAL A 60 -11.51 -8.57 4.21
N LEU A 61 -11.77 -7.48 3.49
CA LEU A 61 -13.14 -6.97 3.25
C LEU A 61 -14.09 -7.99 2.60
N LEU A 62 -13.56 -8.85 1.74
CA LEU A 62 -14.31 -9.87 1.02
C LEU A 62 -14.28 -11.24 1.72
N GLY A 63 -13.69 -11.36 2.91
CA GLY A 63 -13.56 -12.62 3.65
C GLY A 63 -12.76 -13.68 2.89
N ARG A 64 -11.75 -13.26 2.13
CA ARG A 64 -10.91 -14.20 1.42
C ARG A 64 -9.94 -14.90 2.39
N PRO A 65 -9.66 -16.18 2.21
CA PRO A 65 -8.75 -16.91 3.08
C PRO A 65 -7.35 -16.27 3.12
N ILE A 66 -6.81 -16.04 4.32
CA ILE A 66 -5.57 -15.28 4.54
C ILE A 66 -4.36 -16.01 3.95
N ALA A 67 -4.18 -17.30 4.29
CA ALA A 67 -3.00 -18.07 3.83
C ALA A 67 -2.91 -18.21 2.29
N PRO A 68 -3.98 -18.54 1.55
CA PRO A 68 -3.97 -18.49 0.09
C PRO A 68 -3.69 -17.10 -0.48
N THR A 69 -4.16 -16.04 0.18
CA THR A 69 -3.86 -14.66 -0.23
C THR A 69 -2.36 -14.38 -0.09
N GLY A 70 -1.72 -14.90 0.97
CA GLY A 70 -0.28 -14.80 1.17
C GLY A 70 0.53 -15.40 0.03
N LEU A 71 0.17 -16.59 -0.42
CA LEU A 71 0.84 -17.23 -1.56
C LEU A 71 0.76 -16.38 -2.84
N LEU A 72 -0.35 -15.68 -3.05
CA LEU A 72 -0.50 -14.75 -4.18
C LEU A 72 0.38 -13.50 -4.00
N ILE A 73 0.52 -13.01 -2.77
CA ILE A 73 1.43 -11.88 -2.47
C ILE A 73 2.87 -12.28 -2.75
N ASP A 74 3.30 -13.44 -2.27
CA ASP A 74 4.64 -13.98 -2.52
C ASP A 74 4.93 -14.17 -4.01
N GLU A 75 3.95 -14.66 -4.77
CA GLU A 75 4.05 -14.79 -6.22
C GLU A 75 4.25 -13.43 -6.89
N GLY A 76 3.45 -12.43 -6.50
CA GLY A 76 3.56 -11.07 -7.02
C GLY A 76 4.92 -10.45 -6.73
N LEU A 77 5.43 -10.59 -5.51
CA LEU A 77 6.74 -10.09 -5.12
C LEU A 77 7.87 -10.75 -5.91
N ARG A 78 7.81 -12.09 -6.12
CA ARG A 78 8.79 -12.79 -6.95
C ARG A 78 8.78 -12.27 -8.38
N ARG A 79 7.60 -12.06 -8.97
CA ARG A 79 7.46 -11.52 -10.34
C ARG A 79 8.02 -10.10 -10.46
N LEU A 80 7.75 -9.23 -9.48
CA LEU A 80 8.28 -7.86 -9.44
C LEU A 80 9.80 -7.84 -9.32
N LYS A 81 10.39 -8.70 -8.45
CA LYS A 81 11.85 -8.82 -8.33
C LYS A 81 12.50 -9.33 -9.61
N VAL A 82 11.90 -10.32 -10.27
CA VAL A 82 12.40 -10.84 -11.57
C VAL A 82 12.34 -9.76 -12.64
N ALA A 83 11.34 -8.90 -12.62
CA ALA A 83 11.24 -7.75 -13.53
C ALA A 83 12.27 -6.64 -13.24
N GLY A 84 13.00 -6.71 -12.13
CA GLY A 84 14.04 -5.74 -11.77
C GLY A 84 13.53 -4.44 -11.16
N SER A 85 12.25 -4.37 -10.78
CA SER A 85 11.68 -3.20 -10.11
C SER A 85 11.98 -3.23 -8.61
N ASP A 86 12.30 -2.07 -8.04
CA ASP A 86 12.20 -1.88 -6.60
C ASP A 86 10.73 -1.95 -6.16
N VAL A 87 10.50 -2.43 -4.93
CA VAL A 87 9.13 -2.63 -4.44
C VAL A 87 8.98 -2.02 -3.04
N VAL A 88 7.88 -1.31 -2.85
CA VAL A 88 7.36 -0.96 -1.53
C VAL A 88 5.97 -1.56 -1.39
N LEU A 89 5.81 -2.51 -0.47
CA LEU A 89 4.48 -2.98 -0.06
C LEU A 89 3.79 -1.91 0.79
N ILE A 90 2.47 -1.81 0.64
CA ILE A 90 1.63 -0.99 1.51
C ILE A 90 0.56 -1.91 2.09
N ASP A 91 0.58 -2.09 3.40
CA ASP A 91 -0.34 -2.95 4.13
C ASP A 91 -1.76 -2.36 4.23
N PRO A 92 -2.78 -3.09 4.75
CA PRO A 92 -4.15 -2.61 4.90
C PRO A 92 -4.27 -1.28 5.65
N GLN A 93 -5.36 -0.54 5.43
CA GLN A 93 -5.73 0.59 6.27
C GLN A 93 -6.37 0.13 7.59
N TYR A 94 -6.10 0.85 8.67
CA TYR A 94 -6.83 0.73 9.93
C TYR A 94 -8.12 1.55 9.84
N ALA A 95 -9.23 0.89 9.50
CA ALA A 95 -10.51 1.54 9.24
C ALA A 95 -11.66 0.67 9.78
N PRO A 96 -12.79 1.26 10.29
CA PRO A 96 -13.90 0.50 10.86
C PRO A 96 -14.39 -0.64 9.97
N LYS A 97 -14.55 -0.42 8.68
CA LYS A 97 -14.99 -1.47 7.76
C LYS A 97 -13.99 -2.61 7.57
N VAL A 98 -12.71 -2.37 7.80
CA VAL A 98 -11.67 -3.41 7.72
C VAL A 98 -11.60 -4.20 9.03
N ILE A 99 -11.67 -3.51 10.18
CA ILE A 99 -11.52 -4.14 11.51
C ILE A 99 -12.80 -4.77 12.05
N ALA A 100 -13.99 -4.31 11.61
CA ALA A 100 -15.28 -4.75 12.17
C ALA A 100 -16.01 -5.82 11.35
N LYS A 101 -15.61 -6.08 10.09
CA LYS A 101 -16.40 -6.90 9.18
C LYS A 101 -16.18 -8.41 9.33
N HIS A 102 -15.02 -8.81 9.75
CA HIS A 102 -14.63 -10.15 10.12
C HIS A 102 -13.88 -10.02 11.44
N ASP A 103 -13.49 -11.09 12.06
CA ASP A 103 -12.73 -11.02 13.31
C ASP A 103 -11.54 -10.04 13.15
N GLU A 104 -11.32 -9.13 14.11
CA GLU A 104 -10.13 -8.24 14.15
C GLU A 104 -8.84 -9.04 13.95
N HIS A 105 -8.90 -10.33 14.31
CA HIS A 105 -7.85 -11.31 14.07
C HIS A 105 -7.47 -11.48 12.58
N ASP A 106 -8.41 -11.43 11.64
CA ASP A 106 -8.12 -11.63 10.21
C ASP A 106 -7.27 -10.50 9.63
N VAL A 107 -7.53 -9.25 10.03
CA VAL A 107 -6.71 -8.14 9.57
C VAL A 107 -5.33 -8.15 10.20
N ASP A 108 -5.21 -8.51 11.47
CA ASP A 108 -3.91 -8.65 12.15
C ASP A 108 -3.09 -9.78 11.52
N LEU A 109 -3.71 -10.92 11.18
CA LEU A 109 -3.06 -11.99 10.42
C LEU A 109 -2.59 -11.54 9.04
N MET A 110 -3.41 -10.78 8.31
CA MET A 110 -3.03 -10.23 7.00
C MET A 110 -1.84 -9.27 7.11
N VAL A 111 -1.85 -8.38 8.09
CA VAL A 111 -0.74 -7.44 8.36
C VAL A 111 0.53 -8.21 8.73
N ALA A 112 0.42 -9.23 9.60
CA ALA A 112 1.55 -10.08 9.99
C ALA A 112 2.14 -10.85 8.79
N LEU A 113 1.28 -11.38 7.92
CA LEU A 113 1.67 -12.09 6.71
C LEU A 113 2.42 -11.17 5.73
N ILE A 114 1.88 -9.97 5.46
CA ILE A 114 2.53 -8.98 4.58
C ILE A 114 3.89 -8.55 5.18
N SER A 115 3.94 -8.37 6.49
CA SER A 115 5.18 -8.05 7.20
C SER A 115 6.21 -9.18 7.12
N ALA A 116 5.79 -10.44 7.21
CA ALA A 116 6.67 -11.60 7.02
C ALA A 116 7.21 -11.66 5.59
N ALA A 117 6.33 -11.58 4.58
CA ALA A 117 6.72 -11.57 3.16
C ALA A 117 7.73 -10.44 2.84
N SER A 118 7.51 -9.25 3.41
CA SER A 118 8.44 -8.12 3.28
C SER A 118 9.84 -8.45 3.83
N ARG A 119 9.92 -9.03 5.03
CA ARG A 119 11.20 -9.41 5.64
C ARG A 119 11.89 -10.53 4.86
N ASP A 120 11.16 -11.59 4.56
CA ASP A 120 11.71 -12.80 3.91
C ASP A 120 12.26 -12.49 2.51
N MET A 121 11.62 -11.58 1.81
CA MET A 121 12.04 -11.15 0.46
C MET A 121 12.89 -9.88 0.46
N GLN A 122 13.19 -9.29 1.63
CA GLN A 122 13.94 -8.03 1.75
C GLN A 122 13.30 -6.89 0.94
N ILE A 123 11.98 -6.76 1.04
CA ILE A 123 11.17 -5.73 0.39
C ILE A 123 10.80 -4.66 1.42
N ASN A 124 10.81 -3.40 1.02
CA ASN A 124 10.37 -2.31 1.88
C ASN A 124 8.85 -2.39 2.15
N LEU A 125 8.45 -2.14 3.39
CA LEU A 125 7.05 -2.11 3.81
C LEU A 125 6.67 -0.74 4.37
N PHE A 126 5.67 -0.11 3.79
CA PHE A 126 5.02 1.05 4.38
C PHE A 126 3.89 0.57 5.31
N GLN A 127 4.12 0.63 6.61
CA GLN A 127 3.21 0.14 7.66
C GLN A 127 2.04 1.12 7.87
N ARG A 128 1.15 1.21 6.89
CA ARG A 128 -0.01 2.11 6.92
C ARG A 128 -0.98 1.75 8.05
N PHE A 129 -1.19 0.45 8.30
CA PHE A 129 -2.05 -0.03 9.37
C PHE A 129 -1.57 0.47 10.73
N ALA A 130 -0.30 0.29 11.04
CA ALA A 130 0.29 0.74 12.30
C ALA A 130 0.23 2.26 12.45
N LEU A 131 0.51 3.01 11.38
CA LEU A 131 0.43 4.48 11.36
C LEU A 131 -0.99 4.97 11.67
N MET A 132 -2.00 4.42 10.99
CA MET A 132 -3.40 4.84 11.19
C MET A 132 -3.94 4.40 12.57
N ARG A 133 -3.51 3.22 13.05
CA ARG A 133 -3.81 2.75 14.40
C ARG A 133 -3.20 3.68 15.47
N TYR A 134 -1.96 4.14 15.26
CA TYR A 134 -1.31 5.15 16.11
C TYR A 134 -2.12 6.45 16.16
N TRP A 135 -2.56 6.99 15.03
CA TRP A 135 -3.42 8.17 15.00
C TRP A 135 -4.69 7.97 15.84
N ARG A 136 -5.29 6.79 15.75
CA ARG A 136 -6.55 6.50 16.47
C ARG A 136 -6.35 6.28 17.95
N LEU A 137 -5.37 5.45 18.34
CA LEU A 137 -5.25 4.95 19.70
C LEU A 137 -4.29 5.79 20.57
N THR A 138 -3.26 6.37 19.98
CA THR A 138 -2.24 7.13 20.72
C THR A 138 -2.50 8.63 20.63
N GLU A 139 -2.76 9.15 19.42
CA GLU A 139 -3.07 10.57 19.23
C GLU A 139 -4.55 10.90 19.54
N GLY A 140 -5.39 9.90 19.77
CA GLY A 140 -6.81 10.09 20.10
C GLY A 140 -7.66 10.66 18.96
N LEU A 141 -7.17 10.67 17.71
CA LEU A 141 -7.91 11.21 16.58
C LEU A 141 -9.15 10.37 16.29
N PRO A 142 -10.34 10.98 16.11
CA PRO A 142 -11.51 10.24 15.66
C PRO A 142 -11.31 9.76 14.21
N PHE A 143 -11.96 8.66 13.82
CA PHE A 143 -11.87 8.14 12.46
C PHE A 143 -12.23 9.20 11.40
N SER A 144 -13.19 10.06 11.68
CA SER A 144 -13.60 11.16 10.79
C SER A 144 -12.49 12.20 10.51
N ALA A 145 -11.45 12.26 11.34
CA ALA A 145 -10.31 13.14 11.10
C ALA A 145 -9.41 12.66 9.96
N PHE A 146 -9.35 11.34 9.71
CA PHE A 146 -8.47 10.74 8.71
C PHE A 146 -9.14 9.78 7.73
N LEU A 147 -10.45 9.48 7.88
CA LEU A 147 -11.25 8.71 6.93
C LEU A 147 -12.34 9.56 6.30
N SER A 148 -12.75 9.13 5.11
CA SER A 148 -13.94 9.62 4.42
C SER A 148 -15.22 9.11 5.11
N LYS A 149 -16.38 9.66 4.73
CA LYS A 149 -17.68 9.28 5.31
C LYS A 149 -18.05 7.81 5.11
N ASP A 150 -17.38 7.12 4.22
CA ASP A 150 -17.59 5.69 3.96
C ASP A 150 -16.90 4.78 4.98
N GLU A 151 -16.19 5.33 5.97
CA GLU A 151 -15.50 4.60 7.05
C GLU A 151 -14.48 3.54 6.54
N LEU A 152 -14.00 3.73 5.34
CA LEU A 152 -13.05 2.83 4.68
C LEU A 152 -11.90 3.61 4.05
N HIS A 153 -12.21 4.49 3.12
CA HIS A 153 -11.19 5.22 2.38
C HIS A 153 -10.65 6.39 3.20
N MET A 154 -9.39 6.65 3.03
CA MET A 154 -8.73 7.80 3.63
C MET A 154 -9.27 9.10 3.04
N ASN A 155 -9.29 10.16 3.84
CA ASN A 155 -9.66 11.49 3.39
C ASN A 155 -8.46 12.24 2.79
N ASP A 156 -8.69 13.47 2.36
CA ASP A 156 -7.66 14.30 1.72
C ASP A 156 -6.47 14.62 2.64
N TRP A 157 -6.71 14.81 3.93
CA TRP A 157 -5.66 15.08 4.91
C TRP A 157 -4.72 13.87 5.05
N SER A 158 -5.28 12.68 5.31
CA SER A 158 -4.50 11.46 5.51
C SER A 158 -3.79 10.98 4.25
N TYR A 159 -4.41 11.14 3.06
CA TYR A 159 -3.71 10.92 1.79
C TYR A 159 -2.52 11.87 1.61
N GLY A 160 -2.65 13.13 2.05
CA GLY A 160 -1.54 14.08 2.06
C GLY A 160 -0.40 13.66 2.99
N CYS A 161 -0.73 13.22 4.21
CA CYS A 161 0.26 12.71 5.17
C CYS A 161 1.02 11.50 4.62
N ILE A 162 0.31 10.50 4.09
CA ILE A 162 0.93 9.30 3.52
C ILE A 162 1.80 9.64 2.31
N ALA A 163 1.33 10.49 1.40
CA ALA A 163 2.10 10.89 0.24
C ALA A 163 3.43 11.55 0.63
N LYS A 164 3.43 12.43 1.63
CA LYS A 164 4.65 13.06 2.16
C LYS A 164 5.61 12.05 2.79
N LEU A 165 5.11 11.13 3.60
CA LEU A 165 5.94 10.12 4.25
C LEU A 165 6.58 9.17 3.22
N LEU A 166 5.79 8.68 2.25
CA LEU A 166 6.30 7.85 1.16
C LEU A 166 7.32 8.59 0.30
N ALA A 167 7.04 9.85 -0.07
CA ALA A 167 7.96 10.64 -0.88
C ALA A 167 9.30 10.85 -0.19
N ARG A 168 9.31 11.13 1.11
CA ARG A 168 10.56 11.26 1.89
C ARG A 168 11.33 9.95 1.92
N ALA A 169 10.66 8.83 2.24
CA ALA A 169 11.32 7.52 2.29
C ALA A 169 11.93 7.12 0.93
N VAL A 170 11.22 7.37 -0.17
CA VAL A 170 11.71 7.11 -1.53
C VAL A 170 12.90 8.03 -1.86
N ALA A 171 12.79 9.34 -1.56
CA ALA A 171 13.87 10.29 -1.83
C ALA A 171 15.14 9.97 -1.02
N GLU A 172 15.01 9.61 0.25
CA GLU A 172 16.14 9.18 1.08
C GLU A 172 16.81 7.91 0.56
N ALA A 173 16.04 6.95 0.05
CA ALA A 173 16.58 5.73 -0.56
C ALA A 173 17.31 6.02 -1.88
N ALA A 174 16.75 6.91 -2.72
CA ALA A 174 17.33 7.26 -4.02
C ALA A 174 18.63 8.11 -3.93
N MET A 175 18.93 8.69 -2.77
CA MET A 175 20.13 9.49 -2.53
C MET A 175 21.31 8.71 -1.91
N ARG A 176 21.13 7.42 -1.62
CA ARG A 176 22.15 6.51 -1.09
C ARG A 176 22.92 5.81 -2.19
#